data_c245a04165fee32dbcc1c242f571196c
#
_entry.id   c245a04165fee32dbcc1c242f571196c
#
_cell.length_a   1.000
_cell.length_b   1.000
_cell.length_c   1.000
_cell.angle_alpha   90.00
_cell.angle_beta   90.00
_cell.angle_gamma   90.00
#
_symmetry.space_group_name_H-M   'P 1'
#
loop_
_entity.id
_entity.type
_entity.pdbx_description
1 polymer ?
#
loop_
_entity_poly.entity_id
_entity_poly.type
_entity_poly.pdbx_seq_one_letter_code
_entity_poly.pdbx_strand_id
1 'polypeptide(L)'
;AYPVNEIAQAVEDVKEGEVNALVDEYYDKYDILLEGRDPEEFKRHVAVQARMEIGFERFLEEKNYQAIVTHFGDLGSLKQLPGLAIQRLMEKGYGFGAEGDWKTAAMLRIMKIMTEGMKDAKGTSFMEDYTYNLVPGKEGILQAHMLEVCPTISDGPISMKVQPLSMGDREDPARLVFTAKEGPAIATSLIDLGNRFRLIINSVNCKKTEKQMPKLPVATAFWTPEPNLQTGAEAWILCGGAHHTAFSYDITAEQMGDWADAMGIEAVYIDKDTDIRTLKNELRWNSVAYRK
;
A
#
# COMPACT_ATOMS: atom_id res chain seq x y z
N ALA A 1 15.73 -4.19 12.60
CA ALA A 1 14.51 -4.93 12.93
C ALA A 1 14.33 -4.96 14.44
N TYR A 2 13.09 -4.92 14.90
CA TYR A 2 12.72 -5.05 16.31
C TYR A 2 11.97 -6.35 16.53
N PRO A 3 12.12 -7.00 17.68
CA PRO A 3 11.29 -8.12 18.04
C PRO A 3 9.82 -7.73 18.09
N VAL A 4 8.94 -8.55 17.53
CA VAL A 4 7.48 -8.29 17.51
C VAL A 4 6.90 -8.10 18.92
N ASN A 5 7.52 -8.68 19.93
CA ASN A 5 7.09 -8.55 21.33
C ASN A 5 7.17 -7.11 21.87
N GLU A 6 8.08 -6.28 21.38
CA GLU A 6 8.17 -4.88 21.82
C GLU A 6 6.96 -4.06 21.33
N ILE A 7 6.58 -4.23 20.07
CA ILE A 7 5.40 -3.55 19.54
C ILE A 7 4.11 -4.14 20.12
N ALA A 8 4.08 -5.46 20.35
CA ALA A 8 2.93 -6.10 21.01
C ALA A 8 2.72 -5.57 22.43
N GLN A 9 3.81 -5.35 23.20
CA GLN A 9 3.72 -4.73 24.51
C GLN A 9 3.16 -3.32 24.46
N ALA A 10 3.59 -2.50 23.49
CA ALA A 10 3.03 -1.16 23.29
C ALA A 10 1.51 -1.20 23.00
N VAL A 11 1.03 -2.24 22.32
CA VAL A 11 -0.40 -2.47 22.07
C VAL A 11 -1.13 -2.89 23.37
N GLU A 12 -0.54 -3.76 24.17
CA GLU A 12 -1.12 -4.20 25.45
C GLU A 12 -1.23 -3.04 26.47
N ASP A 13 -0.29 -2.11 26.47
CA ASP A 13 -0.24 -0.97 27.40
C ASP A 13 -1.29 0.11 27.09
N VAL A 14 -2.02 0.03 25.98
CA VAL A 14 -3.06 1.00 25.62
C VAL A 14 -4.26 0.88 26.54
N LYS A 15 -4.70 2.01 27.10
CA LYS A 15 -5.82 2.07 28.04
C LYS A 15 -7.17 1.93 27.32
N GLU A 16 -8.10 1.26 27.97
CA GLU A 16 -9.44 0.99 27.43
C GLU A 16 -10.21 2.25 27.01
N GLY A 17 -10.09 3.34 27.81
CA GLY A 17 -10.73 4.61 27.48
C GLY A 17 -10.25 5.24 26.18
N GLU A 18 -8.99 5.04 25.83
CA GLU A 18 -8.43 5.53 24.55
C GLU A 18 -8.90 4.69 23.37
N VAL A 19 -8.98 3.36 23.58
CA VAL A 19 -9.54 2.43 22.60
C VAL A 19 -10.99 2.80 22.27
N ASN A 20 -11.82 2.99 23.30
CA ASN A 20 -13.23 3.33 23.12
C ASN A 20 -13.41 4.66 22.38
N ALA A 21 -12.63 5.69 22.71
CA ALA A 21 -12.68 6.98 22.04
C ALA A 21 -12.32 6.86 20.54
N LEU A 22 -11.31 6.05 20.20
CA LEU A 22 -10.91 5.83 18.80
C LEU A 22 -11.96 4.98 18.07
N VAL A 23 -12.57 4.00 18.71
CA VAL A 23 -13.69 3.23 18.13
C VAL A 23 -14.86 4.15 17.81
N ASP A 24 -15.21 5.07 18.69
CA ASP A 24 -16.30 6.04 18.46
C ASP A 24 -15.96 6.94 17.26
N GLU A 25 -14.69 7.42 17.12
CA GLU A 25 -14.23 8.14 15.92
C GLU A 25 -14.42 7.32 14.64
N TYR A 26 -14.11 6.03 14.65
CA TYR A 26 -14.30 5.17 13.48
C TYR A 26 -15.77 5.04 13.10
N TYR A 27 -16.67 4.90 14.09
CA TYR A 27 -18.10 4.78 13.86
C TYR A 27 -18.71 6.09 13.32
N ASP A 28 -18.14 7.23 13.69
CA ASP A 28 -18.56 8.53 13.14
C ASP A 28 -18.03 8.76 11.71
N LYS A 29 -16.88 8.16 11.38
CA LYS A 29 -16.16 8.44 10.12
C LYS A 29 -16.52 7.47 8.99
N TYR A 30 -16.83 6.22 9.28
CA TYR A 30 -16.97 5.16 8.29
C TYR A 30 -18.34 4.52 8.28
N ASP A 31 -18.79 4.08 7.09
CA ASP A 31 -20.02 3.29 6.96
C ASP A 31 -19.81 1.88 7.52
N ILE A 32 -20.58 1.51 8.55
CA ILE A 32 -20.45 0.22 9.21
C ILE A 32 -21.24 -0.85 8.46
N LEU A 33 -20.58 -1.88 7.96
CA LEU A 33 -21.21 -3.00 7.26
C LEU A 33 -21.10 -4.28 8.08
N LEU A 34 -22.14 -4.56 8.87
CA LEU A 34 -22.19 -5.73 9.77
C LEU A 34 -22.25 -7.07 9.02
N GLU A 35 -22.88 -7.10 7.85
CA GLU A 35 -23.04 -8.30 6.98
C GLU A 35 -23.57 -9.53 7.74
N GLY A 36 -24.46 -9.29 8.71
CA GLY A 36 -25.08 -10.33 9.54
C GLY A 36 -24.31 -10.69 10.81
N ARG A 37 -23.18 -10.07 11.08
CA ARG A 37 -22.43 -10.23 12.33
C ARG A 37 -23.14 -9.49 13.47
N ASP A 38 -23.07 -10.03 14.67
CA ASP A 38 -23.56 -9.37 15.88
C ASP A 38 -22.83 -8.02 16.10
N PRO A 39 -23.56 -6.92 16.41
CA PRO A 39 -22.94 -5.59 16.55
C PRO A 39 -21.88 -5.50 17.66
N GLU A 40 -22.11 -6.18 18.79
CA GLU A 40 -21.14 -6.16 19.90
C GLU A 40 -19.89 -6.98 19.57
N GLU A 41 -20.08 -8.10 18.87
CA GLU A 41 -18.95 -8.88 18.33
C GLU A 41 -18.16 -8.06 17.32
N PHE A 42 -18.82 -7.39 16.38
CA PHE A 42 -18.20 -6.49 15.41
C PHE A 42 -17.37 -5.41 16.12
N LYS A 43 -17.98 -4.71 17.09
CA LYS A 43 -17.31 -3.65 17.85
C LYS A 43 -16.07 -4.16 18.60
N ARG A 44 -16.13 -5.38 19.13
CA ARG A 44 -14.98 -6.01 19.79
C ARG A 44 -13.81 -6.23 18.82
N HIS A 45 -14.07 -6.69 17.60
CA HIS A 45 -13.03 -6.84 16.57
C HIS A 45 -12.43 -5.49 16.15
N VAL A 46 -13.25 -4.46 16.01
CA VAL A 46 -12.82 -3.09 15.73
C VAL A 46 -11.95 -2.53 16.84
N ALA A 47 -12.31 -2.79 18.11
CA ALA A 47 -11.53 -2.35 19.26
C ALA A 47 -10.11 -2.95 19.30
N VAL A 48 -9.93 -4.18 18.81
CA VAL A 48 -8.59 -4.77 18.66
C VAL A 48 -7.74 -3.94 17.69
N GLN A 49 -8.27 -3.52 16.56
CA GLN A 49 -7.57 -2.69 15.59
C GLN A 49 -7.29 -1.27 16.12
N ALA A 50 -8.25 -0.68 16.85
CA ALA A 50 -8.04 0.62 17.49
C ALA A 50 -6.89 0.57 18.51
N ARG A 51 -6.84 -0.49 19.31
CA ARG A 51 -5.72 -0.71 20.24
C ARG A 51 -4.39 -0.86 19.52
N MET A 52 -4.37 -1.58 18.38
CA MET A 52 -3.18 -1.73 17.55
C MET A 52 -2.76 -0.40 16.92
N GLU A 53 -3.69 0.42 16.39
CA GLU A 53 -3.34 1.74 15.82
C GLU A 53 -2.64 2.60 16.87
N ILE A 54 -3.22 2.73 18.07
CA ILE A 54 -2.66 3.55 19.15
C ILE A 54 -1.28 3.00 19.59
N GLY A 55 -1.17 1.71 19.81
CA GLY A 55 0.08 1.08 20.26
C GLY A 55 1.20 1.21 19.23
N PHE A 56 0.88 0.97 17.97
CA PHE A 56 1.84 1.11 16.87
C PHE A 56 2.30 2.55 16.71
N GLU A 57 1.38 3.51 16.70
CA GLU A 57 1.71 4.93 16.58
C GLU A 57 2.65 5.38 17.69
N ARG A 58 2.35 5.05 18.95
CA ARG A 58 3.22 5.35 20.10
C ARG A 58 4.60 4.74 19.98
N PHE A 59 4.66 3.48 19.57
CA PHE A 59 5.93 2.80 19.37
C PHE A 59 6.77 3.48 18.29
N LEU A 60 6.15 3.85 17.16
CA LEU A 60 6.82 4.54 16.07
C LEU A 60 7.30 5.93 16.48
N GLU A 61 6.47 6.70 17.20
CA GLU A 61 6.82 8.02 17.71
C GLU A 61 7.98 7.95 18.72
N GLU A 62 7.90 7.06 19.72
CA GLU A 62 8.95 6.88 20.73
C GLU A 62 10.30 6.53 20.10
N LYS A 63 10.30 5.71 19.08
CA LYS A 63 11.53 5.30 18.38
C LYS A 63 11.91 6.23 17.23
N ASN A 64 11.11 7.27 16.96
CA ASN A 64 11.29 8.17 15.81
C ASN A 64 11.32 7.43 14.47
N TYR A 65 10.45 6.42 14.29
CA TYR A 65 10.30 5.70 13.05
C TYR A 65 9.17 6.29 12.20
N GLN A 66 9.40 6.30 10.89
CA GLN A 66 8.52 6.94 9.90
C GLN A 66 7.76 5.92 9.04
N ALA A 67 8.04 4.65 9.23
CA ALA A 67 7.41 3.56 8.49
C ALA A 67 7.39 2.28 9.32
N ILE A 68 6.47 1.39 8.99
CA ILE A 68 6.33 0.07 9.61
C ILE A 68 6.25 -1.01 8.53
N VAL A 69 6.78 -2.17 8.87
CA VAL A 69 6.69 -3.39 8.06
C VAL A 69 6.11 -4.51 8.91
N THR A 70 5.15 -5.24 8.38
CA THR A 70 4.53 -6.37 9.06
C THR A 70 4.78 -7.67 8.31
N HIS A 71 4.63 -8.80 9.01
CA HIS A 71 4.67 -10.13 8.40
C HIS A 71 3.63 -11.03 9.06
N PHE A 72 2.74 -11.63 8.28
CA PHE A 72 1.62 -12.43 8.77
C PHE A 72 2.04 -13.70 9.54
N GLY A 73 3.23 -14.20 9.28
CA GLY A 73 3.80 -15.37 9.99
C GLY A 73 4.49 -15.04 11.32
N ASP A 74 4.65 -13.75 11.68
CA ASP A 74 5.30 -13.33 12.92
C ASP A 74 4.55 -12.15 13.55
N LEU A 75 3.48 -12.47 14.26
CA LEU A 75 2.59 -11.51 14.90
C LEU A 75 2.68 -11.54 16.44
N GLY A 76 3.52 -12.41 17.02
CA GLY A 76 3.66 -12.54 18.48
C GLY A 76 2.30 -12.73 19.16
N SER A 77 1.99 -11.89 20.17
CA SER A 77 0.72 -11.91 20.92
C SER A 77 -0.41 -11.09 20.27
N LEU A 78 -0.18 -10.45 19.11
CA LEU A 78 -1.23 -9.70 18.42
C LEU A 78 -2.39 -10.63 18.01
N LYS A 79 -3.62 -10.22 18.32
CA LYS A 79 -4.82 -11.05 18.10
C LYS A 79 -5.30 -11.09 16.65
N GLN A 80 -5.01 -10.05 15.88
CA GLN A 80 -5.42 -9.90 14.48
C GLN A 80 -4.22 -9.49 13.62
N LEU A 81 -4.34 -9.66 12.30
CA LEU A 81 -3.49 -8.92 11.36
C LEU A 81 -3.88 -7.44 11.40
N PRO A 82 -2.90 -6.52 11.35
CA PRO A 82 -3.15 -5.09 11.57
C PRO A 82 -3.69 -4.37 10.32
N GLY A 83 -4.92 -4.69 9.90
CA GLY A 83 -5.55 -4.12 8.71
C GLY A 83 -5.95 -2.65 8.86
N LEU A 84 -7.05 -2.39 9.59
CA LEU A 84 -7.54 -1.02 9.84
C LEU A 84 -6.46 -0.14 10.48
N ALA A 85 -5.70 -0.67 11.44
CA ALA A 85 -4.63 0.06 12.10
C ALA A 85 -3.58 0.59 11.09
N ILE A 86 -3.14 -0.24 10.16
CA ILE A 86 -2.16 0.16 9.13
C ILE A 86 -2.77 1.12 8.12
N GLN A 87 -4.02 0.91 7.71
CA GLN A 87 -4.72 1.83 6.80
C GLN A 87 -4.76 3.25 7.38
N ARG A 88 -5.05 3.35 8.68
CA ARG A 88 -5.07 4.62 9.42
C ARG A 88 -3.68 5.23 9.59
N LEU A 89 -2.66 4.43 9.90
CA LEU A 89 -1.28 4.92 9.99
C LEU A 89 -0.79 5.47 8.64
N MET A 90 -1.13 4.81 7.52
CA MET A 90 -0.83 5.35 6.19
C MET A 90 -1.58 6.66 5.92
N GLU A 91 -2.83 6.82 6.38
CA GLU A 91 -3.58 8.08 6.28
C GLU A 91 -2.87 9.20 7.06
N LYS A 92 -2.29 8.89 8.22
CA LYS A 92 -1.49 9.83 9.04
C LYS A 92 -0.10 10.14 8.47
N GLY A 93 0.30 9.50 7.36
CA GLY A 93 1.56 9.78 6.67
C GLY A 93 2.69 8.78 6.90
N TYR A 94 2.48 7.74 7.68
CA TYR A 94 3.48 6.68 7.83
C TYR A 94 3.63 5.85 6.55
N GLY A 95 4.85 5.40 6.28
CA GLY A 95 5.10 4.41 5.24
C GLY A 95 4.70 3.01 5.69
N PHE A 96 4.30 2.17 4.75
CA PHE A 96 3.98 0.78 5.00
C PHE A 96 4.51 -0.14 3.90
N GLY A 97 4.97 -1.32 4.29
CA GLY A 97 5.27 -2.45 3.42
C GLY A 97 4.84 -3.74 4.09
N ALA A 98 4.27 -4.66 3.32
CA ALA A 98 3.89 -5.96 3.81
C ALA A 98 5.08 -6.94 3.73
N GLU A 99 5.01 -8.02 4.51
CA GLU A 99 5.85 -9.21 4.37
C GLU A 99 7.36 -8.96 4.42
N GLY A 100 7.77 -7.94 5.16
CA GLY A 100 9.19 -7.59 5.30
C GLY A 100 9.70 -6.62 4.24
N ASP A 101 8.84 -6.11 3.33
CA ASP A 101 9.24 -5.19 2.25
C ASP A 101 9.48 -3.76 2.75
N TRP A 102 10.62 -3.57 3.41
CA TRP A 102 11.04 -2.27 3.90
C TRP A 102 11.29 -1.24 2.78
N LYS A 103 11.60 -1.69 1.56
CA LYS A 103 11.85 -0.81 0.43
C LYS A 103 10.57 -0.12 -0.02
N THR A 104 9.48 -0.86 -0.15
CA THR A 104 8.17 -0.28 -0.45
C THR A 104 7.69 0.60 0.70
N ALA A 105 7.93 0.21 1.96
CA ALA A 105 7.62 1.05 3.12
C ALA A 105 8.36 2.41 3.07
N ALA A 106 9.65 2.38 2.75
CA ALA A 106 10.45 3.60 2.59
C ALA A 106 9.95 4.46 1.42
N MET A 107 9.70 3.86 0.27
CA MET A 107 9.19 4.58 -0.92
C MET A 107 7.84 5.23 -0.65
N LEU A 108 6.92 4.53 0.01
CA LEU A 108 5.64 5.11 0.37
C LEU A 108 5.79 6.32 1.32
N ARG A 109 6.68 6.22 2.32
CA ARG A 109 6.96 7.37 3.21
C ARG A 109 7.55 8.55 2.45
N ILE A 110 8.47 8.31 1.53
CA ILE A 110 9.06 9.36 0.67
C ILE A 110 7.95 10.06 -0.13
N MET A 111 7.07 9.29 -0.78
CA MET A 111 5.95 9.86 -1.53
C MET A 111 5.01 10.69 -0.64
N LYS A 112 4.73 10.25 0.58
CA LYS A 112 3.92 11.01 1.54
C LYS A 112 4.58 12.33 1.96
N ILE A 113 5.91 12.34 2.14
CA ILE A 113 6.67 13.57 2.42
C ILE A 113 6.61 14.53 1.21
N MET A 114 6.79 14.01 -0.01
CA MET A 114 6.75 14.82 -1.23
C MET A 114 5.38 15.46 -1.47
N THR A 115 4.32 14.87 -0.95
CA THR A 115 2.94 15.38 -1.08
C THR A 115 2.44 16.12 0.16
N GLU A 116 3.25 16.25 1.19
CA GLU A 116 2.86 16.92 2.43
C GLU A 116 2.50 18.39 2.18
N GLY A 117 1.34 18.82 2.66
CA GLY A 117 0.83 20.18 2.47
C GLY A 117 0.29 20.49 1.06
N MET A 118 0.27 19.53 0.14
CA MET A 118 -0.40 19.72 -1.15
C MET A 118 -1.91 19.89 -0.96
N LYS A 119 -2.45 20.96 -1.54
CA LYS A 119 -3.90 21.15 -1.59
C LYS A 119 -4.51 20.17 -2.59
N ASP A 120 -5.67 19.62 -2.23
CA ASP A 120 -6.44 18.69 -3.07
C ASP A 120 -5.68 17.41 -3.46
N ALA A 121 -4.75 16.97 -2.60
CA ALA A 121 -4.03 15.72 -2.79
C ALA A 121 -5.01 14.55 -2.95
N LYS A 122 -4.79 13.73 -3.98
CA LYS A 122 -5.63 12.56 -4.30
C LYS A 122 -5.20 11.30 -3.56
N GLY A 123 -3.98 11.30 -3.04
CA GLY A 123 -3.46 10.31 -2.13
C GLY A 123 -2.38 9.38 -2.69
N THR A 124 -1.72 8.73 -1.73
CA THR A 124 -0.67 7.74 -1.96
C THR A 124 -1.01 6.47 -1.19
N SER A 125 -0.62 5.30 -1.70
CA SER A 125 -0.92 4.01 -1.09
C SER A 125 0.16 2.97 -1.35
N PHE A 126 0.25 2.01 -0.45
CA PHE A 126 0.79 0.68 -0.73
C PHE A 126 -0.21 -0.09 -1.60
N MET A 127 0.27 -0.83 -2.61
CA MET A 127 -0.55 -1.65 -3.51
C MET A 127 0.17 -2.96 -3.84
N GLU A 128 -0.61 -3.95 -4.25
CA GLU A 128 -0.14 -5.23 -4.76
C GLU A 128 -0.89 -5.59 -6.04
N ASP A 129 -0.22 -6.11 -7.07
CA ASP A 129 -0.86 -6.62 -8.27
C ASP A 129 -1.50 -7.98 -8.00
N TYR A 130 -2.83 -7.97 -7.89
CA TYR A 130 -3.63 -9.13 -7.47
C TYR A 130 -3.98 -10.05 -8.63
N THR A 131 -4.40 -9.49 -9.75
CA THR A 131 -4.74 -10.26 -10.95
C THR A 131 -4.77 -9.42 -12.21
N TYR A 132 -4.53 -10.07 -13.33
CA TYR A 132 -4.51 -9.46 -14.66
C TYR A 132 -5.81 -9.77 -15.41
N ASN A 133 -6.46 -8.75 -15.95
CA ASN A 133 -7.55 -8.89 -16.89
C ASN A 133 -6.99 -8.82 -18.31
N LEU A 134 -7.05 -9.95 -19.03
CA LEU A 134 -6.52 -10.09 -20.39
C LEU A 134 -7.62 -10.02 -21.47
N VAL A 135 -8.84 -9.65 -21.10
CA VAL A 135 -9.94 -9.53 -22.07
C VAL A 135 -9.66 -8.35 -23.00
N PRO A 136 -9.65 -8.57 -24.35
CA PRO A 136 -9.40 -7.51 -25.31
C PRO A 136 -10.32 -6.29 -25.14
N GLY A 137 -9.72 -5.09 -25.09
CA GLY A 137 -10.40 -3.81 -24.84
C GLY A 137 -10.73 -3.52 -23.37
N LYS A 138 -10.42 -4.44 -22.45
CA LYS A 138 -10.63 -4.31 -21.00
C LYS A 138 -9.39 -4.70 -20.20
N GLU A 139 -8.25 -4.66 -20.85
CA GLU A 139 -6.98 -5.06 -20.24
C GLU A 139 -6.61 -4.14 -19.09
N GLY A 140 -6.06 -4.73 -18.04
CA GLY A 140 -5.59 -4.01 -16.87
C GLY A 140 -5.24 -4.94 -15.72
N ILE A 141 -4.81 -4.33 -14.63
CA ILE A 141 -4.36 -5.03 -13.43
C ILE A 141 -5.24 -4.61 -12.27
N LEU A 142 -5.88 -5.59 -11.61
CA LEU A 142 -6.54 -5.36 -10.34
C LEU A 142 -5.47 -5.26 -9.26
N GLN A 143 -5.54 -4.18 -8.54
CA GLN A 143 -4.66 -3.85 -7.43
C GLN A 143 -5.44 -3.93 -6.13
N ALA A 144 -4.88 -4.57 -5.15
CA ALA A 144 -5.43 -4.67 -3.81
C ALA A 144 -4.30 -4.97 -2.81
N HIS A 145 -4.63 -5.23 -1.60
CA HIS A 145 -3.90 -6.04 -0.63
C HIS A 145 -4.92 -6.64 0.31
N MET A 146 -4.51 -7.66 1.05
CA MET A 146 -5.43 -8.39 1.95
C MET A 146 -6.17 -7.46 2.92
N LEU A 147 -5.50 -6.40 3.40
CA LEU A 147 -6.05 -5.45 4.37
C LEU A 147 -5.61 -4.00 4.07
N GLU A 148 -4.35 -3.77 3.72
CA GLU A 148 -3.63 -2.53 3.93
C GLU A 148 -3.53 -1.67 2.66
N VAL A 149 -4.64 -1.13 2.18
CA VAL A 149 -4.66 -0.07 1.16
C VAL A 149 -5.08 1.24 1.81
N CYS A 150 -4.34 2.32 1.52
CA CYS A 150 -4.52 3.61 2.18
C CYS A 150 -5.85 4.27 1.79
N PRO A 151 -6.69 4.71 2.75
CA PRO A 151 -8.00 5.28 2.47
C PRO A 151 -7.94 6.65 1.74
N THR A 152 -6.79 7.33 1.70
CA THR A 152 -6.65 8.61 0.99
C THR A 152 -6.90 8.51 -0.52
N ILE A 153 -6.77 7.32 -1.12
CA ILE A 153 -7.04 7.11 -2.54
C ILE A 153 -8.50 6.80 -2.87
N SER A 154 -9.39 6.75 -1.88
CA SER A 154 -10.81 6.39 -2.08
C SER A 154 -11.56 7.37 -2.97
N ASP A 155 -12.40 6.86 -3.89
CA ASP A 155 -13.29 7.64 -4.77
C ASP A 155 -14.64 8.00 -4.11
N GLY A 156 -14.85 7.71 -2.84
CA GLY A 156 -16.14 7.98 -2.21
C GLY A 156 -16.25 7.48 -0.79
N PRO A 157 -17.45 7.13 -0.35
CA PRO A 157 -17.67 6.61 0.98
C PRO A 157 -16.80 5.38 1.27
N ILE A 158 -16.28 5.33 2.47
CA ILE A 158 -15.43 4.24 2.93
C ILE A 158 -16.22 3.41 3.91
N SER A 159 -16.32 2.11 3.64
CA SER A 159 -17.02 1.18 4.52
C SER A 159 -16.03 0.43 5.41
N MET A 160 -16.43 0.14 6.64
CA MET A 160 -15.68 -0.72 7.56
C MET A 160 -16.35 -2.09 7.66
N LYS A 161 -15.54 -3.14 7.53
CA LYS A 161 -15.97 -4.55 7.61
C LYS A 161 -15.10 -5.33 8.57
N VAL A 162 -15.67 -6.39 9.13
CA VAL A 162 -14.95 -7.46 9.83
C VAL A 162 -15.20 -8.75 9.08
N GLN A 163 -14.16 -9.32 8.49
CA GLN A 163 -14.26 -10.51 7.64
C GLN A 163 -13.16 -11.51 7.96
N PRO A 164 -13.43 -12.82 7.86
CA PRO A 164 -12.41 -13.84 8.00
C PRO A 164 -11.23 -13.61 7.07
N LEU A 165 -10.06 -13.99 7.55
CA LEU A 165 -8.84 -14.04 6.76
C LEU A 165 -8.21 -15.41 6.94
N SER A 166 -7.98 -16.12 5.83
CA SER A 166 -7.45 -17.49 5.85
C SER A 166 -5.95 -17.60 6.16
N MET A 167 -5.29 -16.47 6.43
CA MET A 167 -3.87 -16.40 6.74
C MET A 167 -3.62 -15.98 8.19
N GLY A 168 -2.51 -16.48 8.75
CA GLY A 168 -1.99 -16.04 10.04
C GLY A 168 -2.64 -16.66 11.27
N ASP A 169 -3.67 -17.51 11.14
CA ASP A 169 -4.37 -18.17 12.26
C ASP A 169 -4.77 -17.20 13.37
N ARG A 170 -5.39 -16.06 13.02
CA ARG A 170 -5.79 -14.98 13.93
C ARG A 170 -7.30 -14.72 13.86
N GLU A 171 -7.79 -13.91 14.82
CA GLU A 171 -9.16 -13.42 14.79
C GLU A 171 -9.45 -12.59 13.53
N ASP A 172 -10.71 -12.53 13.13
CA ASP A 172 -11.16 -11.78 11.95
C ASP A 172 -10.78 -10.29 12.06
N PRO A 173 -9.94 -9.75 11.17
CA PRO A 173 -9.52 -8.35 11.27
C PRO A 173 -10.58 -7.39 10.71
N ALA A 174 -10.73 -6.24 11.38
CA ALA A 174 -11.44 -5.12 10.79
C ALA A 174 -10.57 -4.44 9.72
N ARG A 175 -11.24 -3.95 8.66
CA ARG A 175 -10.61 -3.28 7.52
C ARG A 175 -11.53 -2.27 6.87
N LEU A 176 -10.94 -1.28 6.20
CA LEU A 176 -11.66 -0.34 5.35
C LEU A 176 -11.73 -0.88 3.93
N VAL A 177 -12.92 -0.77 3.33
CA VAL A 177 -13.21 -1.24 1.97
C VAL A 177 -13.73 -0.08 1.14
N PHE A 178 -13.14 0.13 -0.03
CA PHE A 178 -13.47 1.20 -0.95
C PHE A 178 -12.93 0.89 -2.34
N THR A 179 -13.28 1.71 -3.32
CA THR A 179 -12.67 1.69 -4.65
C THR A 179 -11.84 2.97 -4.84
N ALA A 180 -10.67 2.85 -5.44
CA ALA A 180 -9.80 3.98 -5.70
C ALA A 180 -10.34 4.90 -6.81
N LYS A 181 -9.89 6.15 -6.82
CA LYS A 181 -10.20 7.17 -7.82
C LYS A 181 -9.77 6.77 -9.22
N GLU A 182 -10.42 7.33 -10.24
CA GLU A 182 -9.95 7.24 -11.63
C GLU A 182 -8.90 8.33 -11.91
N GLY A 183 -8.07 8.08 -12.91
CA GLY A 183 -7.13 9.06 -13.45
C GLY A 183 -5.68 8.59 -13.53
N PRO A 184 -4.81 9.47 -14.04
CA PRO A 184 -3.38 9.18 -14.14
C PRO A 184 -2.74 9.09 -12.76
N ALA A 185 -1.77 8.18 -12.65
CA ALA A 185 -0.99 7.94 -11.43
C ALA A 185 0.35 7.32 -11.78
N ILE A 186 1.19 7.11 -10.78
CA ILE A 186 2.42 6.33 -10.91
C ILE A 186 2.42 5.17 -9.92
N ALA A 187 2.99 4.05 -10.34
CA ALA A 187 3.36 2.92 -9.49
C ALA A 187 4.87 2.76 -9.51
N THR A 188 5.51 2.62 -8.35
CA THR A 188 6.96 2.50 -8.26
C THR A 188 7.38 1.26 -7.49
N SER A 189 8.52 0.71 -7.84
CA SER A 189 9.17 -0.37 -7.10
C SER A 189 10.67 -0.10 -6.97
N LEU A 190 11.19 -0.16 -5.75
CA LEU A 190 12.61 -0.02 -5.47
C LEU A 190 13.26 -1.39 -5.36
N ILE A 191 14.13 -1.72 -6.31
CA ILE A 191 14.76 -3.02 -6.43
C ILE A 191 16.20 -2.96 -5.94
N ASP A 192 16.59 -3.92 -5.11
CA ASP A 192 17.97 -4.14 -4.69
C ASP A 192 18.66 -5.11 -5.66
N LEU A 193 19.66 -4.63 -6.37
CA LEU A 193 20.49 -5.41 -7.29
C LEU A 193 21.81 -5.87 -6.66
N GLY A 194 21.95 -5.74 -5.34
CA GLY A 194 23.13 -6.12 -4.58
C GLY A 194 24.22 -5.05 -4.55
N ASN A 195 24.51 -4.44 -5.67
CA ASN A 195 25.52 -3.38 -5.79
C ASN A 195 24.93 -1.97 -6.00
N ARG A 196 23.62 -1.87 -6.19
CA ARG A 196 22.88 -0.62 -6.37
C ARG A 196 21.39 -0.83 -6.18
N PHE A 197 20.68 0.26 -5.98
CA PHE A 197 19.21 0.27 -6.10
C PHE A 197 18.80 0.69 -7.51
N ARG A 198 17.66 0.12 -7.95
CA ARG A 198 16.93 0.56 -9.12
C ARG A 198 15.53 0.97 -8.73
N LEU A 199 15.12 2.17 -9.09
CA LEU A 199 13.75 2.63 -9.00
C LEU A 199 13.05 2.43 -10.34
N ILE A 200 12.02 1.62 -10.37
CA ILE A 200 11.13 1.48 -11.51
C ILE A 200 9.97 2.44 -11.30
N ILE A 201 9.70 3.27 -12.29
CA ILE A 201 8.63 4.27 -12.29
C ILE A 201 7.70 3.95 -13.45
N ASN A 202 6.51 3.46 -13.15
CA ASN A 202 5.53 3.10 -14.17
C ASN A 202 4.36 4.07 -14.15
N SER A 203 4.14 4.78 -15.27
CA SER A 203 2.93 5.56 -15.49
C SER A 203 1.75 4.62 -15.70
N VAL A 204 0.68 4.86 -14.95
CA VAL A 204 -0.54 4.04 -15.00
C VAL A 204 -1.77 4.92 -15.10
N ASN A 205 -2.85 4.37 -15.66
CA ASN A 205 -4.14 5.04 -15.73
C ASN A 205 -5.19 4.24 -14.97
N CYS A 206 -5.62 4.76 -13.83
CA CYS A 206 -6.66 4.13 -13.02
C CYS A 206 -8.03 4.29 -13.67
N LYS A 207 -8.79 3.23 -13.66
CA LYS A 207 -10.13 3.10 -14.23
C LYS A 207 -11.09 2.54 -13.20
N LYS A 208 -12.36 2.81 -13.38
CA LYS A 208 -13.42 2.22 -12.56
C LYS A 208 -13.52 0.71 -12.83
N THR A 209 -13.63 -0.07 -11.78
CA THR A 209 -13.92 -1.51 -11.91
C THR A 209 -15.36 -1.69 -12.37
N GLU A 210 -15.57 -2.34 -13.52
CA GLU A 210 -16.91 -2.60 -14.05
C GLU A 210 -17.67 -3.68 -13.27
N LYS A 211 -16.97 -4.54 -12.55
CA LYS A 211 -17.54 -5.69 -11.84
C LYS A 211 -17.47 -5.50 -10.34
N GLN A 212 -18.58 -5.74 -9.68
CA GLN A 212 -18.57 -5.96 -8.23
C GLN A 212 -17.86 -7.28 -7.92
N MET A 213 -17.02 -7.27 -6.90
CA MET A 213 -16.26 -8.44 -6.45
C MET A 213 -16.66 -8.81 -5.01
N PRO A 214 -17.87 -9.38 -4.80
CA PRO A 214 -18.41 -9.62 -3.46
C PRO A 214 -17.59 -10.63 -2.64
N LYS A 215 -16.74 -11.44 -3.31
CA LYS A 215 -15.83 -12.40 -2.67
C LYS A 215 -14.45 -11.82 -2.38
N LEU A 216 -14.22 -10.55 -2.71
CA LEU A 216 -12.98 -9.84 -2.46
C LEU A 216 -13.29 -8.62 -1.58
N PRO A 217 -13.49 -8.81 -0.25
CA PRO A 217 -13.90 -7.74 0.67
C PRO A 217 -12.70 -6.89 1.11
N VAL A 218 -12.00 -6.29 0.16
CA VAL A 218 -10.81 -5.45 0.36
C VAL A 218 -10.92 -4.16 -0.47
N ALA A 219 -10.14 -3.16 -0.12
CA ALA A 219 -9.99 -1.97 -0.95
C ALA A 219 -9.28 -2.31 -2.26
N THR A 220 -9.74 -1.73 -3.37
CA THR A 220 -9.24 -2.06 -4.72
C THR A 220 -8.98 -0.83 -5.55
N ALA A 221 -7.98 -0.93 -6.44
CA ALA A 221 -7.82 -0.08 -7.61
C ALA A 221 -7.73 -0.97 -8.86
N PHE A 222 -8.03 -0.40 -10.02
CA PHE A 222 -7.83 -1.09 -11.29
C PHE A 222 -7.15 -0.13 -12.25
N TRP A 223 -6.00 -0.52 -12.79
CA TRP A 223 -5.29 0.34 -13.75
C TRP A 223 -4.78 -0.39 -14.97
N THR A 224 -4.55 0.37 -16.03
CA THR A 224 -3.79 -0.08 -17.19
C THR A 224 -2.43 0.61 -17.14
N PRO A 225 -1.30 -0.14 -17.14
CA PRO A 225 0.02 0.46 -17.28
C PRO A 225 0.20 1.02 -18.69
N GLU A 226 1.02 2.06 -18.82
CA GLU A 226 1.44 2.57 -20.12
C GLU A 226 2.58 1.71 -20.69
N PRO A 227 2.71 1.64 -22.04
CA PRO A 227 1.78 2.14 -23.06
C PRO A 227 0.52 1.26 -23.21
N ASN A 228 0.56 0.05 -22.71
CA ASN A 228 -0.52 -0.95 -22.65
C ASN A 228 -0.12 -2.08 -21.71
N LEU A 229 -1.07 -2.94 -21.36
CA LEU A 229 -0.84 -4.03 -20.40
C LEU A 229 0.30 -4.96 -20.81
N GLN A 230 0.39 -5.35 -22.09
CA GLN A 230 1.41 -6.32 -22.54
C GLN A 230 2.81 -5.72 -22.41
N THR A 231 3.03 -4.54 -22.98
CA THR A 231 4.33 -3.87 -22.97
C THR A 231 4.73 -3.44 -21.55
N GLY A 232 3.79 -2.86 -20.79
CA GLY A 232 4.04 -2.42 -19.42
C GLY A 232 4.41 -3.58 -18.50
N ALA A 233 3.68 -4.70 -18.57
CA ALA A 233 3.99 -5.89 -17.78
C ALA A 233 5.33 -6.54 -18.19
N GLU A 234 5.63 -6.65 -19.51
CA GLU A 234 6.93 -7.13 -19.97
C GLU A 234 8.06 -6.23 -19.47
N ALA A 235 7.92 -4.92 -19.59
CA ALA A 235 8.90 -3.95 -19.11
C ALA A 235 9.11 -4.06 -17.59
N TRP A 236 8.03 -4.17 -16.82
CA TRP A 236 8.08 -4.35 -15.37
C TRP A 236 8.89 -5.58 -14.96
N ILE A 237 8.62 -6.73 -15.57
CA ILE A 237 9.35 -7.98 -15.33
C ILE A 237 10.83 -7.84 -15.72
N LEU A 238 11.13 -7.25 -16.89
CA LEU A 238 12.50 -7.05 -17.36
C LEU A 238 13.32 -6.13 -16.43
N CYS A 239 12.68 -5.13 -15.84
CA CYS A 239 13.31 -4.24 -14.86
C CYS A 239 13.53 -4.91 -13.50
N GLY A 240 12.91 -6.06 -13.24
CA GLY A 240 12.94 -6.77 -11.95
C GLY A 240 11.86 -6.31 -10.98
N GLY A 241 10.76 -5.75 -11.48
CA GLY A 241 9.67 -5.20 -10.66
C GLY A 241 9.05 -6.24 -9.72
N ALA A 242 8.82 -5.81 -8.50
CA ALA A 242 8.14 -6.61 -7.48
C ALA A 242 6.61 -6.49 -7.59
N HIS A 243 5.87 -7.38 -6.92
CA HIS A 243 4.41 -7.28 -6.85
C HIS A 243 3.93 -6.21 -5.87
N HIS A 244 4.72 -5.85 -4.86
CA HIS A 244 4.46 -4.70 -4.01
C HIS A 244 4.92 -3.40 -4.67
N THR A 245 4.08 -2.38 -4.61
CA THR A 245 4.35 -1.06 -5.18
C THR A 245 3.98 0.06 -4.21
N ALA A 246 4.75 1.16 -4.27
CA ALA A 246 4.32 2.45 -3.76
C ALA A 246 3.63 3.21 -4.90
N PHE A 247 2.41 3.66 -4.64
CA PHE A 247 1.50 4.24 -5.62
C PHE A 247 1.12 5.68 -5.26
N SER A 248 1.03 6.57 -6.24
CA SER A 248 0.58 7.95 -6.02
C SER A 248 -0.16 8.53 -7.22
N TYR A 249 -1.25 9.27 -6.92
CA TYR A 249 -1.92 10.16 -7.86
C TYR A 249 -1.29 11.55 -7.96
N ASP A 250 -0.44 11.93 -7.00
CA ASP A 250 -0.04 13.31 -6.77
C ASP A 250 1.39 13.60 -7.23
N ILE A 251 2.17 12.55 -7.46
CA ILE A 251 3.57 12.66 -7.86
C ILE A 251 3.70 12.25 -9.33
N THR A 252 4.46 13.04 -10.10
CA THR A 252 4.76 12.71 -11.49
C THR A 252 5.97 11.78 -11.59
N ALA A 253 6.07 11.09 -12.74
CA ALA A 253 7.23 10.26 -13.03
C ALA A 253 8.54 11.07 -13.03
N GLU A 254 8.49 12.31 -13.52
CA GLU A 254 9.63 13.24 -13.52
C GLU A 254 10.09 13.57 -12.09
N GLN A 255 9.16 13.94 -11.20
CA GLN A 255 9.51 14.22 -9.80
C GLN A 255 10.14 13.02 -9.08
N MET A 256 9.66 11.80 -9.37
CA MET A 256 10.29 10.58 -8.82
C MET A 256 11.67 10.33 -9.41
N GLY A 257 11.87 10.63 -10.68
CA GLY A 257 13.18 10.56 -11.32
C GLY A 257 14.17 11.56 -10.74
N ASP A 258 13.76 12.81 -10.55
CA ASP A 258 14.57 13.85 -9.91
C ASP A 258 15.00 13.43 -8.49
N TRP A 259 14.08 12.81 -7.73
CA TRP A 259 14.42 12.26 -6.42
C TRP A 259 15.47 11.14 -6.54
N ALA A 260 15.30 10.22 -7.49
CA ALA A 260 16.24 9.12 -7.69
C ALA A 260 17.63 9.63 -8.09
N ASP A 261 17.70 10.62 -8.96
CA ASP A 261 18.94 11.28 -9.37
C ASP A 261 19.65 11.96 -8.19
N ALA A 262 18.90 12.70 -7.37
CA ALA A 262 19.43 13.34 -6.16
C ALA A 262 20.00 12.31 -5.17
N MET A 263 19.43 11.11 -5.12
CA MET A 263 19.87 10.01 -4.26
C MET A 263 20.93 9.12 -4.91
N GLY A 264 21.28 9.32 -6.17
CA GLY A 264 22.21 8.50 -6.94
C GLY A 264 21.68 7.07 -7.18
N ILE A 265 20.38 6.92 -7.31
CA ILE A 265 19.67 5.67 -7.58
C ILE A 265 19.37 5.56 -9.07
N GLU A 266 19.58 4.37 -9.66
CA GLU A 266 19.19 4.10 -11.05
C GLU A 266 17.66 4.27 -11.20
N ALA A 267 17.20 5.20 -12.04
CA ALA A 267 15.80 5.34 -12.42
C ALA A 267 15.54 4.68 -13.78
N VAL A 268 14.42 3.95 -13.90
CA VAL A 268 13.93 3.37 -15.15
C VAL A 268 12.46 3.71 -15.30
N TYR A 269 12.09 4.24 -16.47
CA TYR A 269 10.74 4.69 -16.75
C TYR A 269 10.00 3.68 -17.62
N ILE A 270 8.73 3.44 -17.26
CA ILE A 270 7.78 2.69 -18.08
C ILE A 270 6.60 3.62 -18.32
N ASP A 271 6.44 4.07 -19.55
CA ASP A 271 5.49 5.10 -19.97
C ASP A 271 5.01 4.87 -21.41
N LYS A 272 4.30 5.87 -21.95
CA LYS A 272 3.75 5.84 -23.32
C LYS A 272 4.80 5.62 -24.42
N ASP A 273 6.04 6.00 -24.18
CA ASP A 273 7.14 5.93 -25.15
C ASP A 273 8.01 4.67 -24.97
N THR A 274 7.65 3.79 -24.06
CA THR A 274 8.41 2.57 -23.74
C THR A 274 8.45 1.60 -24.92
N ASP A 275 9.65 1.34 -25.42
CA ASP A 275 9.97 0.28 -26.38
C ASP A 275 10.85 -0.79 -25.73
N ILE A 276 10.44 -2.04 -25.80
CA ILE A 276 11.12 -3.16 -25.13
C ILE A 276 12.56 -3.35 -25.57
N ARG A 277 12.87 -3.12 -26.85
CA ARG A 277 14.24 -3.26 -27.35
C ARG A 277 15.15 -2.16 -26.82
N THR A 278 14.66 -0.95 -26.81
CA THR A 278 15.34 0.22 -26.25
C THR A 278 15.57 0.03 -24.76
N LEU A 279 14.55 -0.36 -24.00
CA LEU A 279 14.63 -0.66 -22.57
C LEU A 279 15.69 -1.71 -22.26
N LYS A 280 15.74 -2.82 -23.02
CA LYS A 280 16.76 -3.87 -22.85
C LYS A 280 18.19 -3.33 -23.05
N ASN A 281 18.38 -2.37 -23.95
CA ASN A 281 19.68 -1.74 -24.14
C ASN A 281 20.01 -0.79 -22.98
N GLU A 282 19.06 0.01 -22.56
CA GLU A 282 19.20 0.90 -21.39
C GLU A 282 19.61 0.12 -20.15
N LEU A 283 18.89 -0.97 -19.81
CA LEU A 283 19.22 -1.83 -18.67
C LEU A 283 20.65 -2.40 -18.72
N ARG A 284 21.16 -2.72 -19.93
CA ARG A 284 22.55 -3.16 -20.12
C ARG A 284 23.54 -2.02 -19.87
N TRP A 285 23.27 -0.83 -20.38
CA TRP A 285 24.11 0.35 -20.14
C TRP A 285 24.12 0.74 -18.66
N ASN A 286 22.96 0.75 -18.02
CA ASN A 286 22.83 1.06 -16.60
C ASN A 286 23.62 0.08 -15.73
N SER A 287 23.70 -1.20 -16.13
CA SER A 287 24.51 -2.19 -15.41
C SER A 287 26.01 -1.87 -15.40
N VAL A 288 26.48 -1.00 -16.30
CA VAL A 288 27.86 -0.50 -16.35
C VAL A 288 27.97 0.87 -15.69
N ALA A 289 27.06 1.79 -16.03
CA ALA A 289 27.09 3.18 -15.55
C ALA A 289 26.93 3.32 -14.03
N TYR A 290 26.07 2.49 -13.42
CA TYR A 290 25.80 2.48 -11.97
C TYR A 290 26.65 1.46 -11.19
N ARG A 291 27.67 0.88 -11.79
CA ARG A 291 28.67 0.09 -11.04
C ARG A 291 29.48 1.02 -10.15
N LYS A 292 29.26 0.94 -8.87
CA LYS A 292 30.10 1.57 -7.85
C LYS A 292 31.04 0.54 -7.23
#